data_c0d764961bbd72a01e5b786d6350adce
#
_entry.id   c0d764961bbd72a01e5b786d6350adce
#
_cell.length_a   1.000
_cell.length_b   1.000
_cell.length_c   1.000
_cell.angle_alpha   90.00
_cell.angle_beta   90.00
_cell.angle_gamma   90.00
#
_symmetry.space_group_name_H-M   'P 1'
#
loop_
_entity.id
_entity.type
_entity.pdbx_description
1 polymer ?
#
loop_
_entity_poly.entity_id
_entity_poly.type
_entity_poly.pdbx_seq_one_letter_code
_entity_poly.pdbx_strand_id
1 'polypeptide(L)'
;EPHPSTYSFLKKNISINRFNNINSYNFALLDSDGIVNFYNSKGTNPPGFTSVKHDFIESGSETISCKARDVVSFLNHELDDLQISLIKIDIERAELPLLRLMLKRILKDNTTILCEILDEHLYPNFDDLFHDNGYQSILIDDLKNEAKIVKSLSDSKKIGRNVLFLPPTIDFSKIYSEI
;
A
#
# COMPACT_ATOMS: atom_id res chain seq x y z
N GLU A 1 6.31 6.49 6.44
CA GLU A 1 7.07 7.29 5.46
C GLU A 1 8.57 7.24 5.79
N PRO A 2 9.38 6.51 5.00
CA PRO A 2 10.81 6.33 5.31
C PRO A 2 11.66 7.54 4.97
N HIS A 3 11.32 8.31 3.92
CA HIS A 3 12.16 9.42 3.45
C HIS A 3 12.15 10.59 4.45
N PRO A 4 13.30 11.03 5.01
CA PRO A 4 13.32 12.00 6.10
C PRO A 4 12.67 13.35 5.78
N SER A 5 12.87 13.88 4.57
CA SER A 5 12.26 15.17 4.19
C SER A 5 10.75 15.05 4.01
N THR A 6 10.26 14.00 3.33
CA THR A 6 8.82 13.74 3.16
C THR A 6 8.14 13.51 4.51
N TYR A 7 8.80 12.76 5.40
CA TYR A 7 8.32 12.57 6.76
C TYR A 7 8.22 13.90 7.55
N SER A 8 9.18 14.81 7.36
CA SER A 8 9.13 16.15 7.96
C SER A 8 7.90 16.93 7.50
N PHE A 9 7.56 16.88 6.19
CA PHE A 9 6.33 17.49 5.67
C PHE A 9 5.08 16.80 6.21
N LEU A 10 5.05 15.47 6.30
CA LEU A 10 3.94 14.73 6.91
C LEU A 10 3.70 15.19 8.35
N LYS A 11 4.73 15.25 9.17
CA LYS A 11 4.63 15.75 10.55
C LYS A 11 4.11 17.17 10.63
N LYS A 12 4.61 18.05 9.76
CA LYS A 12 4.14 19.43 9.68
C LYS A 12 2.65 19.51 9.33
N ASN A 13 2.21 18.72 8.35
CA ASN A 13 0.80 18.67 7.94
C ASN A 13 -0.10 18.16 9.08
N ILE A 14 0.30 17.10 9.79
CA ILE A 14 -0.42 16.61 10.96
C ILE A 14 -0.55 17.71 12.02
N SER A 15 0.54 18.42 12.31
CA SER A 15 0.57 19.48 13.33
C SER A 15 -0.30 20.70 12.96
N ILE A 16 -0.20 21.20 11.73
CA ILE A 16 -0.97 22.37 11.26
C ILE A 16 -2.47 22.06 11.29
N ASN A 17 -2.87 20.86 10.92
CA ASN A 17 -4.28 20.45 10.91
C ASN A 17 -4.77 19.98 12.29
N ARG A 18 -3.90 19.98 13.30
CA ARG A 18 -4.20 19.57 14.69
C ARG A 18 -4.80 18.16 14.79
N PHE A 19 -4.38 17.23 13.91
CA PHE A 19 -4.79 15.84 14.02
C PHE A 19 -4.18 15.20 15.25
N ASN A 20 -5.01 14.62 16.12
CA ASN A 20 -4.60 13.94 17.35
C ASN A 20 -4.79 12.42 17.30
N ASN A 21 -5.30 11.90 16.18
CA ASN A 21 -5.58 10.50 15.93
C ASN A 21 -4.65 9.87 14.89
N ILE A 22 -3.53 10.52 14.55
CA ILE A 22 -2.56 10.04 13.58
C ILE A 22 -1.24 9.74 14.27
N ASN A 23 -0.80 8.48 14.21
CA ASN A 23 0.55 8.05 14.56
C ASN A 23 1.38 7.96 13.29
N SER A 24 2.53 8.63 13.25
CA SER A 24 3.41 8.64 12.09
C SER A 24 4.79 8.10 12.44
N TYR A 25 5.39 7.31 11.54
CA TYR A 25 6.66 6.63 11.76
C TYR A 25 7.63 6.92 10.61
N ASN A 26 8.92 7.15 10.95
CA ASN A 26 9.96 7.43 9.97
C ASN A 26 10.82 6.19 9.71
N PHE A 27 10.23 5.19 9.09
CA PHE A 27 10.90 3.98 8.62
C PHE A 27 10.08 3.31 7.51
N ALA A 28 10.72 2.43 6.75
CA ALA A 28 10.04 1.53 5.82
C ALA A 28 9.58 0.27 6.57
N LEU A 29 8.45 -0.32 6.15
CA LEU A 29 8.06 -1.66 6.54
C LEU A 29 8.53 -2.65 5.47
N LEU A 30 9.36 -3.62 5.86
CA LEU A 30 9.93 -4.64 5.00
C LEU A 30 9.83 -6.02 5.66
N ASP A 31 10.56 -7.00 5.13
CA ASP A 31 10.68 -8.36 5.68
C ASP A 31 11.65 -8.47 6.87
N SER A 32 12.41 -7.42 7.17
CA SER A 32 13.44 -7.44 8.21
C SER A 32 13.76 -6.03 8.74
N ASP A 33 14.26 -5.97 9.96
CA ASP A 33 14.84 -4.74 10.53
C ASP A 33 16.18 -4.42 9.87
N GLY A 34 16.49 -3.13 9.70
CA GLY A 34 17.78 -2.73 9.16
C GLY A 34 17.81 -1.33 8.55
N ILE A 35 18.68 -1.20 7.56
CA ILE A 35 18.80 0.01 6.73
C ILE A 35 18.53 -0.40 5.28
N VAL A 36 17.70 0.36 4.62
CA VAL A 36 17.34 0.21 3.20
C VAL A 36 17.72 1.45 2.43
N ASN A 37 18.18 1.27 1.21
CA ASN A 37 18.48 2.36 0.31
C ASN A 37 17.30 2.65 -0.60
N PHE A 38 16.89 3.89 -0.61
CA PHE A 38 15.90 4.43 -1.53
C PHE A 38 16.61 5.27 -2.60
N TYR A 39 16.07 5.25 -3.79
CA TYR A 39 16.59 5.95 -4.93
C TYR A 39 15.60 7.05 -5.34
N ASN A 40 16.06 8.28 -5.38
CA ASN A 40 15.26 9.45 -5.72
C ASN A 40 15.49 9.87 -7.16
N SER A 41 14.44 10.30 -7.84
CA SER A 41 14.60 11.02 -9.11
C SER A 41 15.31 12.36 -8.88
N LYS A 42 16.24 12.71 -9.78
CA LYS A 42 16.99 13.98 -9.69
C LYS A 42 16.07 15.19 -9.75
N GLY A 43 16.38 16.20 -8.93
CA GLY A 43 15.84 17.55 -9.05
C GLY A 43 14.49 17.80 -8.39
N THR A 44 13.93 16.83 -7.67
CA THR A 44 12.70 17.01 -6.90
C THR A 44 12.96 17.01 -5.39
N ASN A 45 12.49 18.03 -4.69
CA ASN A 45 12.53 18.10 -3.22
C ASN A 45 11.16 18.61 -2.72
N PRO A 46 10.30 17.77 -2.08
CA PRO A 46 10.51 16.35 -1.83
C PRO A 46 10.60 15.52 -3.12
N PRO A 47 11.27 14.35 -3.10
CA PRO A 47 11.38 13.49 -4.28
C PRO A 47 9.99 13.02 -4.74
N GLY A 48 9.74 13.15 -6.03
CA GLY A 48 8.45 12.74 -6.62
C GLY A 48 8.26 11.23 -6.66
N PHE A 49 9.38 10.48 -6.79
CA PHE A 49 9.38 9.02 -6.82
C PHE A 49 10.53 8.49 -5.98
N THR A 50 10.24 7.53 -5.13
CA THR A 50 11.22 6.87 -4.27
C THR A 50 10.97 5.37 -4.30
N SER A 51 11.89 4.59 -4.86
CA SER A 51 11.77 3.13 -4.97
C SER A 51 12.91 2.42 -4.26
N VAL A 52 12.65 1.24 -3.70
CA VAL A 52 13.67 0.32 -3.19
C VAL A 52 14.32 -0.51 -4.31
N LYS A 53 13.72 -0.55 -5.51
CA LYS A 53 14.24 -1.35 -6.63
C LYS A 53 15.13 -0.50 -7.54
N HIS A 54 16.37 -0.99 -7.74
CA HIS A 54 17.35 -0.35 -8.59
C HIS A 54 16.96 -0.26 -10.08
N ASP A 55 16.15 -1.21 -10.57
CA ASP A 55 15.87 -1.39 -12.00
C ASP A 55 14.99 -0.30 -12.64
N PHE A 56 14.47 0.61 -11.83
CA PHE A 56 13.62 1.73 -12.29
C PHE A 56 14.28 3.11 -12.15
N ILE A 57 15.62 3.13 -11.99
CA ILE A 57 16.36 4.35 -11.67
C ILE A 57 16.94 4.93 -12.94
N GLU A 58 16.62 6.19 -13.21
CA GLU A 58 17.31 6.98 -14.20
C GLU A 58 18.78 7.25 -13.78
N SER A 59 19.69 7.28 -14.74
CA SER A 59 21.11 7.56 -14.48
C SER A 59 21.27 8.89 -13.72
N GLY A 60 21.83 8.81 -12.52
CA GLY A 60 22.13 9.97 -11.67
C GLY A 60 21.13 10.23 -10.55
N SER A 61 20.31 9.25 -10.15
CA SER A 61 19.50 9.33 -8.94
C SER A 61 20.38 9.45 -7.69
N GLU A 62 19.87 10.15 -6.68
CA GLU A 62 20.47 10.21 -5.36
C GLU A 62 20.00 9.03 -4.53
N THR A 63 20.91 8.45 -3.74
CA THR A 63 20.57 7.36 -2.81
C THR A 63 20.41 7.91 -1.41
N ILE A 64 19.31 7.54 -0.75
CA ILE A 64 19.07 7.87 0.65
C ILE A 64 18.90 6.58 1.45
N SER A 65 19.67 6.45 2.53
CA SER A 65 19.57 5.35 3.47
C SER A 65 18.49 5.66 4.53
N CYS A 66 17.52 4.79 4.63
CA CYS A 66 16.41 4.90 5.59
C CYS A 66 16.37 3.70 6.53
N LYS A 67 15.81 3.88 7.71
CA LYS A 67 15.52 2.76 8.61
C LYS A 67 14.44 1.87 8.01
N ALA A 68 14.58 0.55 8.21
CA ALA A 68 13.55 -0.44 7.93
C ALA A 68 13.16 -1.17 9.20
N ARG A 69 11.91 -1.61 9.29
CA ARG A 69 11.41 -2.48 10.35
C ARG A 69 10.69 -3.68 9.75
N ASP A 70 10.86 -4.82 10.38
CA ASP A 70 10.10 -6.02 10.07
C ASP A 70 8.60 -5.77 10.27
N VAL A 71 7.82 -5.98 9.20
CA VAL A 71 6.39 -5.65 9.20
C VAL A 71 5.60 -6.56 10.15
N VAL A 72 5.98 -7.85 10.26
CA VAL A 72 5.27 -8.79 11.13
C VAL A 72 5.50 -8.44 12.58
N SER A 73 6.74 -8.12 12.94
CA SER A 73 7.10 -7.65 14.28
C SER A 73 6.40 -6.33 14.61
N PHE A 74 6.36 -5.38 13.67
CA PHE A 74 5.67 -4.12 13.85
C PHE A 74 4.17 -4.31 14.13
N LEU A 75 3.49 -5.14 13.32
CA LEU A 75 2.06 -5.43 13.50
C LEU A 75 1.76 -6.10 14.84
N ASN A 76 2.64 -7.00 15.29
CA ASN A 76 2.44 -7.76 16.52
C ASN A 76 2.80 -6.96 17.79
N HIS A 77 3.66 -5.95 17.71
CA HIS A 77 4.07 -5.19 18.89
C HIS A 77 3.41 -3.83 19.01
N GLU A 78 3.22 -3.14 17.88
CA GLU A 78 2.66 -1.78 17.91
C GLU A 78 1.14 -1.77 17.71
N LEU A 79 0.57 -2.82 17.07
CA LEU A 79 -0.83 -2.88 16.70
C LEU A 79 -1.55 -4.15 17.16
N ASP A 80 -0.99 -4.90 18.13
CA ASP A 80 -1.53 -6.21 18.54
C ASP A 80 -2.96 -6.11 19.08
N ASP A 81 -3.25 -5.11 19.88
CA ASP A 81 -4.56 -4.87 20.49
C ASP A 81 -5.55 -4.13 19.57
N LEU A 82 -5.13 -3.77 18.35
CA LEU A 82 -5.96 -3.01 17.40
C LEU A 82 -6.44 -3.90 16.26
N GLN A 83 -7.70 -3.79 15.91
CA GLN A 83 -8.21 -4.34 14.66
C GLN A 83 -7.90 -3.38 13.51
N ILE A 84 -7.25 -3.87 12.46
CA ILE A 84 -6.94 -3.08 11.27
C ILE A 84 -8.12 -3.19 10.29
N SER A 85 -8.88 -2.12 10.15
CA SER A 85 -10.06 -2.09 9.26
C SER A 85 -9.69 -1.82 7.81
N LEU A 86 -8.67 -1.00 7.56
CA LEU A 86 -8.24 -0.60 6.22
C LEU A 86 -6.72 -0.43 6.15
N ILE A 87 -6.13 -0.94 5.08
CA ILE A 87 -4.75 -0.64 4.68
C ILE A 87 -4.76 0.03 3.30
N LYS A 88 -4.21 1.24 3.18
CA LYS A 88 -3.79 1.79 1.89
C LYS A 88 -2.31 1.49 1.69
N ILE A 89 -1.98 0.89 0.56
CA ILE A 89 -0.61 0.55 0.20
C ILE A 89 -0.30 1.07 -1.22
N ASP A 90 0.76 1.85 -1.33
CA ASP A 90 1.21 2.56 -2.52
C ASP A 90 2.71 2.82 -2.31
N ILE A 91 3.54 1.84 -2.64
CA ILE A 91 4.96 1.77 -2.30
C ILE A 91 5.84 1.39 -3.48
N GLU A 92 5.39 1.79 -4.68
CA GLU A 92 6.19 1.74 -5.90
C GLU A 92 6.74 0.32 -6.21
N ARG A 93 5.81 -0.65 -6.40
CA ARG A 93 6.06 -2.04 -6.83
C ARG A 93 6.60 -2.99 -5.74
N ALA A 94 6.51 -2.63 -4.47
CA ALA A 94 6.84 -3.52 -3.36
C ALA A 94 5.59 -4.05 -2.62
N GLU A 95 4.39 -3.80 -3.15
CA GLU A 95 3.10 -4.08 -2.51
C GLU A 95 2.90 -5.58 -2.27
N LEU A 96 3.05 -6.39 -3.31
CA LEU A 96 2.76 -7.83 -3.25
C LEU A 96 3.62 -8.59 -2.23
N PRO A 97 4.96 -8.43 -2.19
CA PRO A 97 5.79 -9.04 -1.15
C PRO A 97 5.35 -8.63 0.26
N LEU A 98 5.05 -7.35 0.47
CA LEU A 98 4.64 -6.85 1.78
C LEU A 98 3.28 -7.41 2.20
N LEU A 99 2.30 -7.42 1.30
CA LEU A 99 0.97 -7.98 1.57
C LEU A 99 1.01 -9.47 1.89
N ARG A 100 1.92 -10.24 1.26
CA ARG A 100 2.13 -11.66 1.60
C ARG A 100 2.59 -11.85 3.05
N LEU A 101 3.50 -11.01 3.53
CA LEU A 101 3.96 -11.05 4.93
C LEU A 101 2.83 -10.68 5.90
N MET A 102 1.98 -9.74 5.52
CA MET A 102 0.87 -9.26 6.32
C MET A 102 -0.39 -10.16 6.24
N LEU A 103 -0.45 -11.13 5.33
CA LEU A 103 -1.67 -11.86 4.99
C LEU A 103 -2.38 -12.45 6.21
N LYS A 104 -1.63 -13.10 7.11
CA LYS A 104 -2.21 -13.68 8.32
C LYS A 104 -2.97 -12.65 9.17
N ARG A 105 -2.42 -11.45 9.30
CA ARG A 105 -3.05 -10.35 10.03
C ARG A 105 -4.25 -9.78 9.26
N ILE A 106 -4.11 -9.59 7.96
CA ILE A 106 -5.18 -9.13 7.06
C ILE A 106 -6.41 -10.03 7.19
N LEU A 107 -6.21 -11.34 7.12
CA LEU A 107 -7.30 -12.33 7.24
C LEU A 107 -7.91 -12.36 8.64
N LYS A 108 -7.09 -12.30 9.70
CA LYS A 108 -7.55 -12.26 11.10
C LYS A 108 -8.49 -11.07 11.33
N ASP A 109 -8.12 -9.91 10.82
CA ASP A 109 -8.82 -8.66 11.09
C ASP A 109 -9.96 -8.37 10.08
N ASN A 110 -10.09 -9.17 9.01
CA ASN A 110 -10.97 -8.88 7.86
C ASN A 110 -10.68 -7.49 7.27
N THR A 111 -9.41 -7.22 7.03
CA THR A 111 -8.93 -5.90 6.62
C THR A 111 -9.27 -5.62 5.16
N THR A 112 -9.87 -4.47 4.87
CA THR A 112 -10.00 -3.95 3.50
C THR A 112 -8.64 -3.45 3.01
N ILE A 113 -8.27 -3.73 1.76
CA ILE A 113 -6.99 -3.29 1.19
C ILE A 113 -7.25 -2.39 -0.01
N LEU A 114 -6.71 -1.18 0.01
CA LEU A 114 -6.62 -0.28 -1.15
C LEU A 114 -5.18 -0.28 -1.64
N CYS A 115 -4.94 -0.85 -2.82
CA CYS A 115 -3.60 -1.08 -3.36
C CYS A 115 -3.45 -0.43 -4.74
N GLU A 116 -2.35 0.34 -4.95
CA GLU A 116 -1.94 0.70 -6.30
C GLU A 116 -1.15 -0.45 -6.93
N ILE A 117 -1.56 -0.93 -8.11
CA ILE A 117 -0.89 -1.99 -8.85
C ILE A 117 -0.41 -1.42 -10.18
N LEU A 118 0.89 -1.16 -10.27
CA LEU A 118 1.51 -0.58 -11.47
C LEU A 118 1.81 -1.62 -12.56
N ASP A 119 2.00 -2.88 -12.15
CA ASP A 119 2.42 -3.96 -13.01
C ASP A 119 1.32 -5.02 -13.15
N GLU A 120 0.63 -5.02 -14.30
CA GLU A 120 -0.45 -5.96 -14.62
C GLU A 120 0.01 -7.43 -14.67
N HIS A 121 1.29 -7.68 -14.92
CA HIS A 121 1.84 -9.04 -14.88
C HIS A 121 1.75 -9.68 -13.49
N LEU A 122 1.56 -8.87 -12.46
CA LEU A 122 1.35 -9.34 -11.08
C LEU A 122 -0.12 -9.65 -10.75
N TYR A 123 -1.08 -9.33 -11.61
CA TYR A 123 -2.50 -9.57 -11.36
C TYR A 123 -2.82 -11.02 -10.95
N PRO A 124 -2.28 -12.08 -11.60
CA PRO A 124 -2.51 -13.45 -11.15
C PRO A 124 -2.07 -13.68 -9.70
N ASN A 125 -0.96 -13.08 -9.29
CA ASN A 125 -0.44 -13.23 -7.93
C ASN A 125 -1.30 -12.52 -6.88
N PHE A 126 -1.94 -11.40 -7.24
CA PHE A 126 -2.92 -10.73 -6.37
C PHE A 126 -4.23 -11.50 -6.31
N ASP A 127 -4.67 -12.08 -7.45
CA ASP A 127 -5.85 -12.96 -7.47
C ASP A 127 -5.63 -14.17 -6.54
N ASP A 128 -4.51 -14.89 -6.68
CA ASP A 128 -4.14 -16.01 -5.80
C ASP A 128 -4.10 -15.58 -4.32
N LEU A 129 -3.57 -14.39 -4.04
CA LEU A 129 -3.44 -13.92 -2.67
C LEU A 129 -4.79 -13.58 -2.02
N PHE A 130 -5.71 -13.00 -2.76
CA PHE A 130 -6.95 -12.46 -2.21
C PHE A 130 -8.20 -13.27 -2.55
N HIS A 131 -8.38 -13.74 -3.79
CA HIS A 131 -9.57 -14.52 -4.16
C HIS A 131 -9.60 -15.88 -3.48
N ASP A 132 -8.46 -16.57 -3.35
CA ASP A 132 -8.37 -17.84 -2.65
C ASP A 132 -8.76 -17.73 -1.17
N ASN A 133 -8.68 -16.51 -0.62
CA ASN A 133 -9.11 -16.16 0.73
C ASN A 133 -10.50 -15.52 0.79
N GLY A 134 -11.27 -15.57 -0.30
CA GLY A 134 -12.66 -15.11 -0.36
C GLY A 134 -12.84 -13.60 -0.52
N TYR A 135 -11.76 -12.86 -0.79
CA TYR A 135 -11.84 -11.42 -1.05
C TYR A 135 -12.42 -11.13 -2.43
N GLN A 136 -13.15 -10.04 -2.53
CA GLN A 136 -13.68 -9.50 -3.77
C GLN A 136 -12.79 -8.37 -4.27
N SER A 137 -12.43 -8.37 -5.56
CA SER A 137 -11.64 -7.31 -6.18
C SER A 137 -12.52 -6.29 -6.87
N ILE A 138 -12.23 -5.01 -6.64
CA ILE A 138 -12.90 -3.86 -7.26
C ILE A 138 -11.83 -2.99 -7.91
N LEU A 139 -11.92 -2.85 -9.23
CA LEU A 139 -11.10 -1.91 -9.99
C LEU A 139 -11.67 -0.51 -9.89
N ILE A 140 -10.80 0.46 -9.61
CA ILE A 140 -11.15 1.88 -9.54
C ILE A 140 -10.57 2.60 -10.76
N ASP A 141 -11.45 3.21 -11.54
CA ASP A 141 -11.10 4.09 -12.67
C ASP A 141 -11.17 5.55 -12.19
N ASP A 142 -10.03 6.08 -11.74
CA ASP A 142 -9.94 7.44 -11.22
C ASP A 142 -10.26 8.49 -12.29
N LEU A 143 -10.08 8.17 -13.58
CA LEU A 143 -10.35 9.11 -14.68
C LEU A 143 -11.84 9.22 -14.97
N LYS A 144 -12.59 8.12 -14.81
CA LYS A 144 -14.03 8.09 -15.04
C LYS A 144 -14.85 8.22 -13.78
N ASN A 145 -14.20 8.20 -12.62
CA ASN A 145 -14.85 8.13 -11.31
C ASN A 145 -15.81 6.93 -11.23
N GLU A 146 -15.35 5.76 -11.70
CA GLU A 146 -16.10 4.51 -11.72
C GLU A 146 -15.38 3.44 -10.89
N ALA A 147 -16.17 2.57 -10.27
CA ALA A 147 -15.68 1.37 -9.58
C ALA A 147 -16.38 0.14 -10.15
N LYS A 148 -15.61 -0.91 -10.45
CA LYS A 148 -16.11 -2.13 -11.07
C LYS A 148 -15.68 -3.37 -10.32
N ILE A 149 -16.65 -4.18 -9.87
CA ILE A 149 -16.38 -5.52 -9.35
C ILE A 149 -15.87 -6.39 -10.51
N VAL A 150 -14.78 -7.10 -10.26
CA VAL A 150 -14.21 -8.07 -11.20
C VAL A 150 -14.09 -9.44 -10.56
N LYS A 151 -14.32 -10.49 -11.36
CA LYS A 151 -14.14 -11.88 -10.89
C LYS A 151 -12.66 -12.24 -10.75
N SER A 152 -11.82 -11.64 -11.58
CA SER A 152 -10.38 -11.79 -11.59
C SER A 152 -9.78 -10.51 -12.15
N LEU A 153 -8.66 -10.08 -11.57
CA LEU A 153 -7.88 -8.96 -12.11
C LEU A 153 -7.28 -9.34 -13.46
N SER A 154 -6.86 -10.59 -13.60
CA SER A 154 -6.21 -11.13 -14.80
C SER A 154 -7.12 -11.10 -16.02
N ASP A 155 -8.42 -11.26 -15.83
CA ASP A 155 -9.42 -11.24 -16.91
C ASP A 155 -9.91 -9.82 -17.22
N SER A 156 -9.49 -8.84 -16.46
CA SER A 156 -9.92 -7.46 -16.62
C SER A 156 -8.99 -6.71 -17.56
N LYS A 157 -9.57 -5.86 -18.44
CA LYS A 157 -8.76 -4.84 -19.11
C LYS A 157 -8.36 -3.80 -18.06
N LYS A 158 -7.12 -3.32 -18.15
CA LYS A 158 -6.66 -2.23 -17.28
C LYS A 158 -7.59 -1.02 -17.39
N ILE A 159 -8.27 -0.72 -16.29
CA ILE A 159 -9.16 0.43 -16.20
C ILE A 159 -8.50 1.54 -15.38
N GLY A 160 -7.75 1.18 -14.33
CA GLY A 160 -7.06 2.08 -13.42
C GLY A 160 -5.84 1.40 -12.80
N ARG A 161 -5.23 2.06 -11.82
CA ARG A 161 -4.10 1.50 -11.06
C ARG A 161 -4.52 1.07 -9.65
N ASN A 162 -5.62 1.62 -9.18
CA ASN A 162 -6.11 1.38 -7.82
C ASN A 162 -7.06 0.19 -7.80
N VAL A 163 -6.80 -0.74 -6.89
CA VAL A 163 -7.64 -1.92 -6.65
C VAL A 163 -8.04 -1.93 -5.18
N LEU A 164 -9.33 -2.11 -4.94
CA LEU A 164 -9.87 -2.34 -3.60
C LEU A 164 -10.15 -3.83 -3.44
N PHE A 165 -9.53 -4.47 -2.43
CA PHE A 165 -9.83 -5.83 -2.03
C PHE A 165 -10.71 -5.79 -0.79
N LEU A 166 -11.96 -6.29 -0.93
CA LEU A 166 -12.93 -6.34 0.16
C LEU A 166 -12.98 -7.73 0.77
N PRO A 167 -12.92 -7.84 2.10
CA PRO A 167 -13.06 -9.11 2.80
C PRO A 167 -14.48 -9.68 2.61
N PRO A 168 -14.68 -11.00 2.76
CA PRO A 168 -15.99 -11.65 2.56
C PRO A 168 -17.08 -11.18 3.52
N THR A 169 -16.70 -10.46 4.57
CA THR A 169 -17.64 -9.86 5.54
C THR A 169 -18.29 -8.57 5.03
N ILE A 170 -17.80 -7.98 3.95
CA ILE A 170 -18.32 -6.72 3.38
C ILE A 170 -19.04 -7.00 2.06
N ASP A 171 -20.29 -6.56 1.98
CA ASP A 171 -21.11 -6.65 0.77
C ASP A 171 -21.08 -5.30 0.03
N PHE A 172 -20.34 -5.25 -1.06
CA PHE A 172 -20.20 -4.02 -1.85
C PHE A 172 -21.50 -3.52 -2.46
N SER A 173 -22.44 -4.43 -2.77
CA SER A 173 -23.74 -4.03 -3.36
C SER A 173 -24.54 -3.14 -2.44
N LYS A 174 -24.38 -3.28 -1.12
CA LYS A 174 -25.03 -2.44 -0.12
C LYS A 174 -24.38 -1.07 -0.01
N ILE A 175 -23.06 -0.98 -0.20
CA ILE A 175 -22.32 0.29 -0.13
C ILE A 175 -22.67 1.15 -1.36
N TYR A 176 -22.75 0.54 -2.55
CA TYR A 176 -22.97 1.28 -3.81
C TYR A 176 -24.41 1.75 -3.99
N SER A 177 -25.37 1.18 -3.28
CA SER A 177 -26.78 1.58 -3.32
C SER A 177 -27.09 2.85 -2.49
N GLU A 178 -26.13 3.31 -1.68
CA GLU A 178 -26.30 4.47 -0.79
C GLU A 178 -25.57 5.73 -1.31
N ILE A 179 -24.90 5.65 -2.49
CA ILE A 179 -24.24 6.76 -3.18
C ILE A 179 -25.01 7.14 -4.46
#